data_3731f86ca6eab8c717f2b6182632d4b8
#
_entry.id   3731f86ca6eab8c717f2b6182632d4b8
#
_cell.length_a   1.000
_cell.length_b   1.000
_cell.length_c   1.000
_cell.angle_alpha   90.00
_cell.angle_beta   90.00
_cell.angle_gamma   90.00
#
_symmetry.space_group_name_H-M   'P 1'
#
loop_
_entity.id
_entity.type
_entity.pdbx_description
1 polymer ?
#
loop_
_entity_poly.entity_id
_entity_poly.type
_entity_poly.pdbx_seq_one_letter_code
_entity_poly.pdbx_strand_id
1 'polypeptide(L)'
;MAHGSTAHEVLAVVFQVREASEPVTKGRHRAKPQPNVLLWQRAKEPQRGAWSLPGGRLRNDEDMTTSVRRQLAEKVDLKELAHLEQLAVFSDPNRVPGTRMIASTFLGLVPSPASPELPPDTRWHPVNCLPPMAFDHGQMVDNARARLIAKLSYTNIGFALAPREFALSTLRDIYGAALGYQVDATNLQRVLARRGVITATGTIAQSGRSGGRPAALYRFTDAALRVTDEFAALRPPGLPG
;
A
#
# COMPACT_ATOMS: atom_id res chain seq x y z
N MET A 1 -4.71 32.84 28.96
CA MET A 1 -5.22 31.89 27.92
C MET A 1 -4.49 30.56 28.10
N ALA A 2 -5.19 29.54 28.51
CA ALA A 2 -4.57 28.20 28.65
C ALA A 2 -4.15 27.76 27.24
N HIS A 3 -2.87 27.63 27.01
CA HIS A 3 -2.34 26.96 25.82
C HIS A 3 -2.75 25.48 25.87
N GLY A 4 -3.85 25.11 25.19
CA GLY A 4 -4.23 23.72 25.05
C GLY A 4 -3.05 22.94 24.44
N SER A 5 -2.65 21.84 25.09
CA SER A 5 -1.55 21.02 24.60
C SER A 5 -1.92 20.44 23.23
N THR A 6 -1.09 20.66 22.22
CA THR A 6 -1.21 20.00 20.91
C THR A 6 -0.70 18.56 21.04
N ALA A 7 -1.54 17.60 20.73
CA ALA A 7 -1.14 16.20 20.68
C ALA A 7 -0.67 15.83 19.27
N HIS A 8 0.25 14.89 19.18
CA HIS A 8 0.76 14.35 17.92
C HIS A 8 0.45 12.85 17.84
N GLU A 9 -0.10 12.43 16.70
CA GLU A 9 -0.29 11.02 16.39
C GLU A 9 0.44 10.64 15.12
N VAL A 10 0.79 9.37 15.04
CA VAL A 10 1.43 8.75 13.87
C VAL A 10 0.50 7.68 13.33
N LEU A 11 0.16 7.78 12.05
CA LEU A 11 -0.79 6.88 11.38
C LEU A 11 -0.13 6.23 10.17
N ALA A 12 -0.51 4.98 9.87
CA ALA A 12 -0.01 4.26 8.69
C ALA A 12 -1.15 3.95 7.72
N VAL A 13 -0.97 4.32 6.46
CA VAL A 13 -1.74 3.81 5.33
C VAL A 13 -0.97 2.64 4.75
N VAL A 14 -1.41 1.41 5.05
CA VAL A 14 -0.74 0.19 4.61
C VAL A 14 -1.51 -0.43 3.46
N PHE A 15 -0.85 -0.58 2.29
CA PHE A 15 -1.46 -1.20 1.12
C PHE A 15 -0.90 -2.59 0.85
N GLN A 16 -1.77 -3.44 0.33
CA GLN A 16 -1.45 -4.74 -0.27
C GLN A 16 -2.35 -4.95 -1.49
N VAL A 17 -1.80 -5.52 -2.57
CA VAL A 17 -2.62 -6.00 -3.70
C VAL A 17 -3.10 -7.40 -3.37
N ARG A 18 -4.43 -7.61 -3.34
CA ARG A 18 -5.08 -8.88 -2.98
C ARG A 18 -6.08 -9.28 -4.06
N GLU A 19 -6.33 -10.57 -4.19
CA GLU A 19 -7.45 -11.05 -5.01
C GLU A 19 -8.77 -10.54 -4.42
N ALA A 20 -9.69 -10.11 -5.26
CA ALA A 20 -11.02 -9.67 -4.81
C ALA A 20 -11.74 -10.86 -4.14
N SER A 21 -12.30 -10.63 -2.95
CA SER A 21 -13.10 -11.61 -2.21
C SER A 21 -14.52 -11.66 -2.80
N GLU A 22 -14.68 -12.06 -4.06
CA GLU A 22 -15.99 -12.35 -4.60
C GLU A 22 -16.37 -13.81 -4.33
N PRO A 23 -17.65 -14.08 -3.96
CA PRO A 23 -18.14 -15.44 -3.90
C PRO A 23 -17.99 -16.07 -5.29
N VAL A 24 -17.34 -17.23 -5.36
CA VAL A 24 -17.15 -18.01 -6.58
C VAL A 24 -18.52 -18.43 -7.11
N THR A 25 -19.14 -17.58 -7.92
CA THR A 25 -20.21 -18.00 -8.81
C THR A 25 -19.59 -18.89 -9.89
N LYS A 26 -20.22 -20.04 -10.14
CA LYS A 26 -19.78 -21.10 -11.06
C LYS A 26 -19.48 -20.56 -12.47
N GLY A 27 -18.31 -19.98 -12.69
CA GLY A 27 -17.80 -19.51 -13.96
C GLY A 27 -16.36 -19.06 -13.76
N ARG A 28 -15.41 -19.72 -14.41
CA ARG A 28 -13.94 -19.62 -14.28
C ARG A 28 -13.38 -18.20 -14.58
N HIS A 29 -13.67 -17.22 -13.78
CA HIS A 29 -12.90 -15.97 -13.79
C HIS A 29 -12.16 -15.84 -12.46
N ARG A 30 -10.83 -15.93 -12.53
CA ARG A 30 -9.96 -15.56 -11.40
C ARG A 30 -10.32 -14.14 -10.99
N ALA A 31 -10.63 -13.94 -9.72
CA ALA A 31 -10.95 -12.62 -9.19
C ALA A 31 -9.81 -11.65 -9.49
N LYS A 32 -10.15 -10.47 -10.05
CA LYS A 32 -9.11 -9.49 -10.42
C LYS A 32 -8.43 -8.95 -9.16
N PRO A 33 -7.10 -8.88 -9.11
CA PRO A 33 -6.41 -8.24 -8.02
C PRO A 33 -6.83 -6.78 -7.87
N GLN A 34 -6.94 -6.32 -6.63
CA GLN A 34 -7.28 -4.94 -6.29
C GLN A 34 -6.42 -4.44 -5.12
N PRO A 35 -6.14 -3.12 -5.05
CA PRO A 35 -5.45 -2.57 -3.90
C PRO A 35 -6.37 -2.59 -2.69
N ASN A 36 -5.85 -3.04 -1.58
CA ASN A 36 -6.53 -3.05 -0.29
C ASN A 36 -5.72 -2.25 0.72
N VAL A 37 -6.42 -1.59 1.64
CA VAL A 37 -5.84 -0.88 2.78
C VAL A 37 -6.17 -1.62 4.07
N LEU A 38 -5.19 -1.68 4.97
CA LEU A 38 -5.36 -2.26 6.31
C LEU A 38 -6.06 -1.26 7.22
N LEU A 39 -7.21 -1.63 7.75
CA LEU A 39 -7.99 -0.84 8.69
C LEU A 39 -8.29 -1.65 9.94
N TRP A 40 -8.48 -0.95 11.07
CA TRP A 40 -8.93 -1.53 12.33
C TRP A 40 -10.12 -0.76 12.89
N GLN A 41 -10.96 -1.41 13.67
CA GLN A 41 -12.11 -0.77 14.31
C GLN A 41 -11.69 -0.09 15.61
N ARG A 42 -12.13 1.15 15.79
CA ARG A 42 -11.85 1.93 16.99
C ARG A 42 -12.58 1.33 18.21
N ALA A 43 -11.82 1.04 19.27
CA ALA A 43 -12.38 0.52 20.51
C ALA A 43 -12.93 1.62 21.44
N LYS A 44 -12.54 2.91 21.23
CA LYS A 44 -12.82 4.04 22.14
C LYS A 44 -13.49 5.20 21.42
N GLU A 45 -14.23 6.00 22.19
CA GLU A 45 -14.71 7.32 21.75
C GLU A 45 -13.55 8.31 21.49
N PRO A 46 -13.76 9.34 20.65
CA PRO A 46 -14.93 9.52 19.79
C PRO A 46 -14.92 8.55 18.61
N GLN A 47 -16.10 8.29 18.03
CA GLN A 47 -16.32 7.43 16.86
C GLN A 47 -15.94 5.94 17.10
N ARG A 48 -16.30 5.41 18.25
CA ARG A 48 -16.19 3.97 18.56
C ARG A 48 -16.85 3.12 17.47
N GLY A 49 -16.20 2.04 17.05
CA GLY A 49 -16.67 1.14 16.00
C GLY A 49 -16.40 1.61 14.56
N ALA A 50 -16.03 2.88 14.34
CA ALA A 50 -15.65 3.36 13.03
C ALA A 50 -14.30 2.75 12.58
N TRP A 51 -14.14 2.56 11.28
CA TRP A 51 -12.89 2.08 10.69
C TRP A 51 -11.84 3.18 10.67
N SER A 52 -10.62 2.81 10.97
CA SER A 52 -9.53 3.76 11.22
C SER A 52 -8.22 3.22 10.67
N LEU A 53 -7.30 4.11 10.31
CA LEU A 53 -5.92 3.73 10.03
C LEU A 53 -5.23 3.27 11.31
N PRO A 54 -4.40 2.21 11.27
CA PRO A 54 -3.58 1.83 12.40
C PRO A 54 -2.60 2.95 12.76
N GLY A 55 -2.44 3.17 14.05
CA GLY A 55 -1.58 4.22 14.56
C GLY A 55 -2.01 4.70 15.94
N GLY A 56 -1.43 5.78 16.44
CA GLY A 56 -1.73 6.33 17.74
C GLY A 56 -0.78 7.45 18.15
N ARG A 57 -0.85 7.86 19.39
CA ARG A 57 -0.03 8.97 19.91
C ARG A 57 1.46 8.65 19.83
N LEU A 58 2.22 9.65 19.38
CA LEU A 58 3.67 9.66 19.48
C LEU A 58 4.05 9.77 20.97
N ARG A 59 4.94 8.91 21.44
CA ARG A 59 5.51 8.97 22.82
C ARG A 59 6.67 9.96 22.85
N ASN A 60 7.01 10.44 24.02
CA ASN A 60 8.09 11.42 24.19
C ASN A 60 9.50 10.83 23.98
N ASP A 61 9.62 9.51 24.05
CA ASP A 61 10.88 8.74 24.01
C ASP A 61 11.08 8.01 22.67
N GLU A 62 10.27 8.30 21.64
CA GLU A 62 10.38 7.65 20.34
C GLU A 62 10.32 8.65 19.19
N ASP A 63 10.98 8.35 18.07
CA ASP A 63 10.78 9.04 16.82
C ASP A 63 9.53 8.51 16.07
N MET A 64 9.11 9.23 15.01
CA MET A 64 7.90 8.88 14.27
C MET A 64 8.00 7.52 13.56
N THR A 65 9.19 7.12 13.10
CA THR A 65 9.41 5.84 12.42
C THR A 65 9.33 4.69 13.41
N THR A 66 9.90 4.85 14.58
CA THR A 66 9.78 3.90 15.69
C THR A 66 8.32 3.78 16.13
N SER A 67 7.65 4.93 16.31
CA SER A 67 6.23 4.97 16.69
C SER A 67 5.33 4.19 15.71
N VAL A 68 5.44 4.46 14.41
CA VAL A 68 4.58 3.80 13.42
C VAL A 68 4.82 2.29 13.39
N ARG A 69 6.07 1.83 13.48
CA ARG A 69 6.39 0.39 13.52
C ARG A 69 5.82 -0.27 14.78
N ARG A 70 5.99 0.35 15.94
CA ARG A 70 5.41 -0.12 17.19
C ARG A 70 3.89 -0.21 17.12
N GLN A 71 3.22 0.84 16.63
CA GLN A 71 1.77 0.87 16.50
C GLN A 71 1.24 -0.22 15.55
N LEU A 72 1.93 -0.49 14.45
CA LEU A 72 1.57 -1.57 13.54
C LEU A 72 1.73 -2.95 14.18
N ALA A 73 2.82 -3.17 14.91
CA ALA A 73 3.06 -4.42 15.62
C ALA A 73 2.05 -4.64 16.76
N GLU A 74 1.81 -3.62 17.61
CA GLU A 74 0.96 -3.74 18.79
C GLU A 74 -0.55 -3.82 18.47
N LYS A 75 -1.01 -3.09 17.44
CA LYS A 75 -2.45 -2.95 17.16
C LYS A 75 -2.98 -3.88 16.09
N VAL A 76 -2.18 -4.19 15.09
CA VAL A 76 -2.64 -4.95 13.93
C VAL A 76 -1.75 -6.15 13.62
N ASP A 77 -0.82 -6.46 14.52
CA ASP A 77 0.17 -7.56 14.44
C ASP A 77 0.94 -7.61 13.13
N LEU A 78 1.16 -6.45 12.52
CA LEU A 78 1.92 -6.31 11.29
C LEU A 78 3.36 -5.91 11.61
N LYS A 79 4.28 -6.88 11.54
CA LYS A 79 5.70 -6.71 11.90
C LYS A 79 6.58 -6.44 10.68
N GLU A 80 6.18 -6.93 9.51
CA GLU A 80 7.00 -6.87 8.30
C GLU A 80 6.33 -6.01 7.23
N LEU A 81 7.07 -4.97 6.82
CA LEU A 81 6.75 -4.12 5.70
C LEU A 81 7.91 -4.16 4.71
N ALA A 82 7.62 -4.33 3.44
CA ALA A 82 8.64 -4.25 2.39
C ALA A 82 9.06 -2.80 2.10
N HIS A 83 8.18 -1.84 2.39
CA HIS A 83 8.46 -0.41 2.28
C HIS A 83 7.69 0.38 3.33
N LEU A 84 8.32 1.42 3.88
CA LEU A 84 7.71 2.38 4.79
C LEU A 84 8.35 3.75 4.55
N GLU A 85 7.54 4.76 4.24
CA GLU A 85 8.00 6.14 4.09
C GLU A 85 7.02 7.14 4.68
N GLN A 86 7.51 8.30 5.12
CA GLN A 86 6.64 9.40 5.53
C GLN A 86 5.87 9.94 4.31
N LEU A 87 4.56 10.12 4.47
CA LEU A 87 3.66 10.54 3.41
C LEU A 87 3.36 12.04 3.47
N ALA A 88 2.69 12.46 4.54
CA ALA A 88 2.20 13.82 4.73
C ALA A 88 1.92 14.12 6.20
N VAL A 89 1.69 15.40 6.50
CA VAL A 89 1.21 15.88 7.80
C VAL A 89 -0.19 16.47 7.61
N PHE A 90 -1.12 16.07 8.47
CA PHE A 90 -2.49 16.56 8.54
C PHE A 90 -2.66 17.37 9.82
N SER A 91 -2.96 18.66 9.67
CA SER A 91 -2.94 19.61 10.78
C SER A 91 -4.15 20.54 10.84
N ASP A 92 -5.28 20.18 10.21
CA ASP A 92 -6.51 20.94 10.35
C ASP A 92 -6.88 21.06 11.83
N PRO A 93 -7.17 22.27 12.35
CA PRO A 93 -7.56 22.46 13.75
C PRO A 93 -8.76 21.62 14.20
N ASN A 94 -9.67 21.34 13.29
CA ASN A 94 -10.93 20.67 13.56
C ASN A 94 -10.93 19.18 13.17
N ARG A 95 -9.77 18.61 12.74
CA ARG A 95 -9.70 17.22 12.29
C ARG A 95 -10.13 16.20 13.35
N VAL A 96 -9.93 16.51 14.64
CA VAL A 96 -10.39 15.70 15.77
C VAL A 96 -11.16 16.59 16.72
N PRO A 97 -12.46 16.31 17.01
CA PRO A 97 -13.26 17.13 17.91
C PRO A 97 -12.64 17.26 19.31
N GLY A 98 -12.63 18.46 19.83
CA GLY A 98 -12.25 18.77 21.22
C GLY A 98 -10.77 18.64 21.57
N THR A 99 -9.92 18.26 20.60
CA THR A 99 -8.47 18.13 20.84
C THR A 99 -7.68 18.64 19.65
N ARG A 100 -6.74 19.56 19.90
CA ARG A 100 -5.77 19.94 18.88
C ARG A 100 -4.83 18.77 18.59
N MET A 101 -5.00 18.12 17.42
CA MET A 101 -4.24 16.94 17.03
C MET A 101 -3.54 17.17 15.69
N ILE A 102 -2.24 16.88 15.62
CA ILE A 102 -1.49 16.81 14.36
C ILE A 102 -1.23 15.33 14.05
N ALA A 103 -1.44 14.92 12.82
CA ALA A 103 -1.11 13.56 12.38
C ALA A 103 0.03 13.58 11.38
N SER A 104 1.10 12.83 11.66
CA SER A 104 2.09 12.43 10.67
C SER A 104 1.70 11.07 10.10
N THR A 105 1.51 11.02 8.77
CA THR A 105 1.10 9.79 8.09
C THR A 105 2.26 9.14 7.36
N PHE A 106 2.21 7.81 7.28
CA PHE A 106 3.18 6.98 6.58
C PHE A 106 2.50 6.12 5.53
N LEU A 107 3.16 5.90 4.40
CA LEU A 107 2.81 4.90 3.40
C LEU A 107 3.59 3.61 3.70
N GLY A 108 2.87 2.53 3.98
CA GLY A 108 3.41 1.19 4.14
C GLY A 108 2.98 0.27 3.00
N LEU A 109 3.86 -0.64 2.56
CA LEU A 109 3.55 -1.62 1.53
C LEU A 109 3.89 -3.03 2.00
N VAL A 110 2.97 -3.95 1.73
CA VAL A 110 3.08 -5.38 2.04
C VAL A 110 3.05 -6.17 0.74
N PRO A 111 3.97 -7.11 0.51
CA PRO A 111 3.99 -7.95 -0.69
C PRO A 111 2.72 -8.79 -0.83
N SER A 112 2.25 -8.95 -2.07
CA SER A 112 1.01 -9.67 -2.40
C SER A 112 0.87 -11.08 -1.79
N PRO A 113 1.93 -11.91 -1.67
CA PRO A 113 1.79 -13.24 -1.09
C PRO A 113 1.79 -13.25 0.44
N ALA A 114 2.12 -12.15 1.11
CA ALA A 114 2.11 -12.12 2.57
C ALA A 114 0.68 -12.21 3.12
N SER A 115 0.48 -13.06 4.10
CA SER A 115 -0.81 -13.27 4.76
C SER A 115 -0.63 -13.16 6.29
N PRO A 116 -0.47 -11.94 6.83
CA PRO A 116 -0.34 -11.77 8.26
C PRO A 116 -1.62 -12.22 8.98
N GLU A 117 -1.47 -12.82 10.15
CA GLU A 117 -2.59 -13.10 11.05
C GLU A 117 -3.03 -11.78 11.68
N LEU A 118 -4.26 -11.38 11.39
CA LEU A 118 -4.81 -10.10 11.83
C LEU A 118 -5.71 -10.29 13.05
N PRO A 119 -5.70 -9.35 14.01
CA PRO A 119 -6.70 -9.31 15.09
C PRO A 119 -8.14 -9.27 14.55
N PRO A 120 -9.15 -9.71 15.33
CA PRO A 120 -10.56 -9.79 14.88
C PRO A 120 -11.16 -8.44 14.46
N ASP A 121 -10.66 -7.34 15.00
CA ASP A 121 -11.08 -5.98 14.71
C ASP A 121 -10.30 -5.33 13.56
N THR A 122 -9.43 -6.08 12.88
CA THR A 122 -8.55 -5.61 11.81
C THR A 122 -8.84 -6.35 10.51
N ARG A 123 -8.96 -5.61 9.39
CA ARG A 123 -9.26 -6.19 8.07
C ARG A 123 -8.63 -5.40 6.94
N TRP A 124 -8.39 -6.10 5.82
CA TRP A 124 -8.09 -5.50 4.54
C TRP A 124 -9.38 -5.07 3.85
N HIS A 125 -9.48 -3.81 3.46
CA HIS A 125 -10.62 -3.24 2.74
C HIS A 125 -10.19 -2.78 1.34
N PRO A 126 -11.01 -3.06 0.30
CA PRO A 126 -10.76 -2.54 -1.04
C PRO A 126 -10.71 -1.01 -1.03
N VAL A 127 -9.65 -0.43 -1.61
CA VAL A 127 -9.47 1.03 -1.63
C VAL A 127 -10.59 1.75 -2.40
N ASN A 128 -11.19 1.08 -3.40
CA ASN A 128 -12.29 1.63 -4.18
C ASN A 128 -13.66 1.53 -3.49
N CYS A 129 -13.76 0.86 -2.33
CA CYS A 129 -14.99 0.68 -1.58
C CYS A 129 -14.68 0.71 -0.07
N LEU A 130 -14.23 1.89 0.40
CA LEU A 130 -13.93 2.09 1.81
C LEU A 130 -15.20 2.11 2.65
N PRO A 131 -15.20 1.49 3.84
CA PRO A 131 -16.27 1.67 4.80
C PRO A 131 -16.26 3.10 5.36
N PRO A 132 -17.28 3.52 6.12
CA PRO A 132 -17.24 4.78 6.84
C PRO A 132 -15.99 4.88 7.71
N MET A 133 -15.14 5.88 7.40
CA MET A 133 -13.86 6.08 8.06
C MET A 133 -13.97 7.08 9.20
N ALA A 134 -13.18 6.89 10.24
CA ALA A 134 -13.06 7.87 11.33
C ALA A 134 -12.33 9.13 10.85
N PHE A 135 -12.79 10.27 11.29
CA PHE A 135 -12.17 11.58 11.07
C PHE A 135 -11.87 11.85 9.58
N ASP A 136 -10.64 12.28 9.31
CA ASP A 136 -10.08 12.57 7.98
C ASP A 136 -9.27 11.39 7.39
N HIS A 137 -9.39 10.19 7.96
CA HIS A 137 -8.58 9.03 7.56
C HIS A 137 -8.82 8.59 6.11
N GLY A 138 -10.03 8.79 5.55
CA GLY A 138 -10.30 8.53 4.13
C GLY A 138 -9.44 9.40 3.22
N GLN A 139 -9.28 10.68 3.54
CA GLN A 139 -8.43 11.60 2.79
C GLN A 139 -6.95 11.18 2.84
N MET A 140 -6.50 10.61 3.96
CA MET A 140 -5.14 10.07 4.07
C MET A 140 -4.91 8.87 3.15
N VAL A 141 -5.93 8.01 2.99
CA VAL A 141 -5.89 6.88 2.04
C VAL A 141 -5.78 7.39 0.61
N ASP A 142 -6.55 8.40 0.22
CA ASP A 142 -6.48 9.00 -1.12
C ASP A 142 -5.10 9.62 -1.40
N ASN A 143 -4.52 10.32 -0.43
CA ASN A 143 -3.16 10.86 -0.53
C ASN A 143 -2.12 9.76 -0.73
N ALA A 144 -2.22 8.67 0.03
CA ALA A 144 -1.31 7.53 -0.08
C ALA A 144 -1.43 6.83 -1.43
N ARG A 145 -2.67 6.67 -1.93
CA ARG A 145 -2.93 6.11 -3.26
C ARG A 145 -2.29 6.96 -4.35
N ALA A 146 -2.49 8.27 -4.33
CA ALA A 146 -1.89 9.19 -5.28
C ALA A 146 -0.35 9.13 -5.25
N ARG A 147 0.24 9.05 -4.05
CA ARG A 147 1.69 8.88 -3.86
C ARG A 147 2.19 7.57 -4.47
N LEU A 148 1.52 6.45 -4.22
CA LEU A 148 1.89 5.14 -4.76
C LEU A 148 1.84 5.13 -6.29
N ILE A 149 0.76 5.65 -6.89
CA ILE A 149 0.59 5.77 -8.34
C ILE A 149 1.75 6.59 -8.94
N ALA A 150 2.04 7.76 -8.37
CA ALA A 150 3.14 8.60 -8.84
C ALA A 150 4.49 7.85 -8.76
N LYS A 151 4.80 7.20 -7.64
CA LYS A 151 6.07 6.47 -7.47
C LYS A 151 6.24 5.28 -8.41
N LEU A 152 5.17 4.57 -8.75
CA LEU A 152 5.21 3.47 -9.73
C LEU A 152 5.67 3.93 -11.10
N SER A 153 5.49 5.20 -11.46
CA SER A 153 5.88 5.73 -12.76
C SER A 153 7.38 6.01 -12.90
N TYR A 154 8.10 6.34 -11.82
CA TYR A 154 9.50 6.78 -11.89
C TYR A 154 10.45 6.05 -10.93
N THR A 155 9.96 5.14 -10.09
CA THR A 155 10.78 4.36 -9.16
C THR A 155 10.57 2.86 -9.34
N ASN A 156 11.37 2.07 -8.62
CA ASN A 156 11.21 0.61 -8.54
C ASN A 156 10.24 0.16 -7.43
N ILE A 157 9.41 1.03 -6.84
CA ILE A 157 8.59 0.75 -5.65
C ILE A 157 7.69 -0.50 -5.77
N GLY A 158 7.42 -0.96 -6.99
CA GLY A 158 6.68 -2.21 -7.24
C GLY A 158 7.30 -3.44 -6.56
N PHE A 159 8.59 -3.40 -6.19
CA PHE A 159 9.23 -4.47 -5.42
C PHE A 159 8.51 -4.74 -4.09
N ALA A 160 7.97 -3.71 -3.49
CA ALA A 160 7.30 -3.80 -2.19
C ALA A 160 5.87 -4.36 -2.27
N LEU A 161 5.31 -4.50 -3.47
CA LEU A 161 3.98 -5.08 -3.72
C LEU A 161 4.07 -6.50 -4.30
N ALA A 162 5.16 -6.83 -4.99
CA ALA A 162 5.31 -8.09 -5.71
C ALA A 162 5.90 -9.21 -4.83
N PRO A 163 5.66 -10.48 -5.18
CA PRO A 163 6.42 -11.60 -4.64
C PRO A 163 7.91 -11.47 -4.97
N ARG A 164 8.75 -12.24 -4.26
CA ARG A 164 10.19 -12.28 -4.51
C ARG A 164 10.53 -12.68 -5.94
N GLU A 165 9.80 -13.66 -6.46
CA GLU A 165 9.87 -14.11 -7.87
C GLU A 165 8.44 -14.15 -8.43
N PHE A 166 8.28 -13.74 -9.68
CA PHE A 166 6.98 -13.58 -10.30
C PHE A 166 7.00 -13.83 -11.81
N ALA A 167 5.89 -14.31 -12.35
CA ALA A 167 5.61 -14.25 -13.78
C ALA A 167 5.22 -12.81 -14.18
N LEU A 168 5.47 -12.43 -15.42
CA LEU A 168 5.08 -11.08 -15.91
C LEU A 168 3.58 -10.81 -15.82
N SER A 169 2.75 -11.85 -15.97
CA SER A 169 1.31 -11.72 -15.75
C SER A 169 0.95 -11.28 -14.33
N THR A 170 1.63 -11.85 -13.33
CA THR A 170 1.45 -11.45 -11.93
C THR A 170 1.87 -10.00 -11.71
N LEU A 171 3.02 -9.59 -12.25
CA LEU A 171 3.48 -8.21 -12.13
C LEU A 171 2.54 -7.22 -12.82
N ARG A 172 2.08 -7.57 -14.04
CA ARG A 172 1.06 -6.79 -14.77
C ARG A 172 -0.20 -6.59 -13.93
N ASP A 173 -0.69 -7.66 -13.31
CA ASP A 173 -1.91 -7.62 -12.50
C ASP A 173 -1.73 -6.75 -11.25
N ILE A 174 -0.56 -6.80 -10.60
CA ILE A 174 -0.20 -5.94 -9.46
C ILE A 174 -0.15 -4.47 -9.89
N TYR A 175 0.55 -4.16 -10.99
CA TYR A 175 0.63 -2.79 -11.51
C TYR A 175 -0.75 -2.28 -11.96
N GLY A 176 -1.52 -3.11 -12.67
CA GLY A 176 -2.88 -2.77 -13.09
C GLY A 176 -3.81 -2.46 -11.93
N ALA A 177 -3.74 -3.26 -10.86
CA ALA A 177 -4.47 -3.03 -9.63
C ALA A 177 -4.07 -1.71 -8.95
N ALA A 178 -2.77 -1.48 -8.76
CA ALA A 178 -2.26 -0.30 -8.08
C ALA A 178 -2.51 0.99 -8.86
N LEU A 179 -2.36 0.96 -10.19
CA LEU A 179 -2.56 2.11 -11.09
C LEU A 179 -4.04 2.38 -11.39
N GLY A 180 -4.92 1.38 -11.27
CA GLY A 180 -6.35 1.51 -11.53
C GLY A 180 -6.73 1.38 -13.02
N TYR A 181 -5.83 0.92 -13.90
CA TYR A 181 -6.11 0.67 -15.31
C TYR A 181 -5.38 -0.58 -15.82
N GLN A 182 -5.78 -1.06 -17.00
CA GLN A 182 -5.14 -2.24 -17.60
C GLN A 182 -3.75 -1.90 -18.14
N VAL A 183 -2.76 -2.66 -17.68
CA VAL A 183 -1.37 -2.53 -18.09
C VAL A 183 -1.05 -3.62 -19.12
N ASP A 184 -0.40 -3.26 -20.22
CA ASP A 184 0.13 -4.23 -21.17
C ASP A 184 1.40 -4.88 -20.64
N ALA A 185 1.42 -6.23 -20.59
CA ALA A 185 2.53 -6.98 -20.00
C ALA A 185 3.84 -6.81 -20.76
N THR A 186 3.78 -6.75 -22.10
CA THR A 186 4.97 -6.61 -22.96
C THR A 186 5.59 -5.24 -22.80
N ASN A 187 4.76 -4.20 -22.79
CA ASN A 187 5.22 -2.83 -22.56
C ASN A 187 5.79 -2.66 -21.14
N LEU A 188 5.12 -3.20 -20.12
CA LEU A 188 5.61 -3.18 -18.75
C LEU A 188 6.99 -3.84 -18.65
N GLN A 189 7.15 -5.04 -19.19
CA GLN A 189 8.44 -5.74 -19.23
C GLN A 189 9.51 -4.89 -19.90
N ARG A 190 9.23 -4.37 -21.10
CA ARG A 190 10.18 -3.57 -21.88
C ARG A 190 10.63 -2.32 -21.12
N VAL A 191 9.70 -1.63 -20.45
CA VAL A 191 10.01 -0.42 -19.68
C VAL A 191 10.85 -0.76 -18.45
N LEU A 192 10.44 -1.75 -17.66
CA LEU A 192 11.13 -2.11 -16.42
C LEU A 192 12.49 -2.75 -16.67
N ALA A 193 12.63 -3.57 -17.73
CA ALA A 193 13.92 -4.15 -18.13
C ALA A 193 14.89 -3.09 -18.62
N ARG A 194 14.43 -2.14 -19.47
CA ARG A 194 15.26 -1.02 -19.95
C ARG A 194 15.77 -0.14 -18.80
N ARG A 195 14.97 0.05 -17.76
CA ARG A 195 15.35 0.79 -16.54
C ARG A 195 16.18 -0.05 -15.56
N GLY A 196 16.49 -1.31 -15.88
CA GLY A 196 17.22 -2.21 -14.99
C GLY A 196 16.47 -2.52 -13.69
N VAL A 197 15.14 -2.46 -13.69
CA VAL A 197 14.29 -2.67 -12.50
C VAL A 197 14.03 -4.14 -12.25
N ILE A 198 13.90 -4.95 -13.32
CA ILE A 198 13.65 -6.38 -13.24
C ILE A 198 14.67 -7.16 -14.06
N THR A 199 14.94 -8.39 -13.63
CA THR A 199 15.81 -9.35 -14.34
C THR A 199 15.15 -10.73 -14.36
N ALA A 200 15.42 -11.51 -15.42
CA ALA A 200 15.00 -12.90 -15.48
C ALA A 200 15.80 -13.72 -14.45
N THR A 201 15.14 -14.68 -13.80
CA THR A 201 15.80 -15.58 -12.83
C THR A 201 16.50 -16.76 -13.50
N GLY A 202 16.19 -17.01 -14.77
CA GLY A 202 16.61 -18.24 -15.46
C GLY A 202 15.72 -19.45 -15.16
N THR A 203 14.72 -19.30 -14.29
CA THR A 203 13.76 -20.34 -13.91
C THR A 203 12.40 -20.12 -14.57
N ILE A 204 11.59 -21.18 -14.59
CA ILE A 204 10.22 -21.15 -15.11
C ILE A 204 9.24 -21.52 -14.00
N ALA A 205 8.06 -20.93 -14.03
CA ALA A 205 6.98 -21.28 -13.10
C ALA A 205 6.56 -22.74 -13.32
N GLN A 206 6.22 -23.44 -12.23
CA GLN A 206 5.58 -24.75 -12.35
C GLN A 206 4.25 -24.62 -13.08
N SER A 207 3.96 -25.55 -14.01
CA SER A 207 2.68 -25.56 -14.71
C SER A 207 1.54 -25.73 -13.72
N GLY A 208 0.61 -24.79 -13.72
CA GLY A 208 -0.62 -24.88 -12.91
C GLY A 208 -1.54 -26.02 -13.40
N ARG A 209 -2.50 -26.42 -12.56
CA ARG A 209 -3.50 -27.48 -12.88
C ARG A 209 -4.29 -27.26 -14.18
N SER A 210 -4.32 -26.04 -14.71
CA SER A 210 -5.07 -25.67 -15.94
C SER A 210 -4.27 -25.91 -17.22
N GLY A 211 -3.02 -26.42 -17.16
CA GLY A 211 -2.14 -26.56 -18.32
C GLY A 211 -1.70 -25.19 -18.87
N GLY A 212 -0.69 -25.16 -19.69
CA GLY A 212 -0.17 -23.97 -20.34
C GLY A 212 1.36 -24.03 -20.43
N ARG A 213 1.95 -23.25 -21.35
CA ARG A 213 3.41 -23.12 -21.43
C ARG A 213 3.93 -22.50 -20.14
N PRO A 214 4.91 -23.12 -19.46
CA PRO A 214 5.51 -22.57 -18.27
C PRO A 214 6.03 -21.15 -18.52
N ALA A 215 5.71 -20.22 -17.62
CA ALA A 215 6.11 -18.82 -17.75
C ALA A 215 7.51 -18.60 -17.15
N ALA A 216 8.35 -17.80 -17.83
CA ALA A 216 9.61 -17.35 -17.27
C ALA A 216 9.37 -16.51 -15.99
N LEU A 217 10.21 -16.74 -14.98
CA LEU A 217 10.17 -15.97 -13.74
C LEU A 217 11.16 -14.80 -13.77
N TYR A 218 10.74 -13.74 -13.13
CA TYR A 218 11.48 -12.48 -12.98
C TYR A 218 11.56 -12.13 -11.50
N ARG A 219 12.53 -11.28 -11.16
CA ARG A 219 12.65 -10.65 -9.84
C ARG A 219 13.01 -9.19 -9.99
N PHE A 220 12.73 -8.38 -8.98
CA PHE A 220 13.30 -7.05 -8.89
C PHE A 220 14.81 -7.13 -8.64
N THR A 221 15.57 -6.24 -9.28
CA THR A 221 17.03 -6.18 -9.13
C THR A 221 17.45 -5.62 -7.79
N ASP A 222 16.54 -4.87 -7.14
CA ASP A 222 16.82 -4.13 -5.91
C ASP A 222 15.59 -4.17 -4.99
N ALA A 223 15.81 -4.39 -3.70
CA ALA A 223 14.79 -4.37 -2.65
C ALA A 223 14.77 -3.04 -1.87
N ALA A 224 15.58 -2.07 -2.26
CA ALA A 224 15.57 -0.71 -1.73
C ALA A 224 14.96 0.24 -2.76
N LEU A 225 14.21 1.24 -2.29
CA LEU A 225 13.60 2.24 -3.16
C LEU A 225 14.67 3.07 -3.87
N ARG A 226 14.58 3.17 -5.20
CA ARG A 226 15.42 4.05 -6.01
C ARG A 226 14.62 4.68 -7.15
N VAL A 227 15.04 5.88 -7.55
CA VAL A 227 14.55 6.52 -8.78
C VAL A 227 15.16 5.78 -9.98
N THR A 228 14.32 5.42 -10.94
CA THR A 228 14.70 4.63 -12.12
C THR A 228 14.47 5.38 -13.44
N ASP A 229 13.75 6.50 -13.38
CA ASP A 229 13.51 7.41 -14.49
C ASP A 229 13.54 8.86 -13.99
N GLU A 230 14.70 9.47 -14.05
CA GLU A 230 14.91 10.85 -13.60
C GLU A 230 14.11 11.85 -14.43
N PHE A 231 13.90 11.57 -15.72
CA PHE A 231 13.12 12.45 -16.60
C PHE A 231 11.61 12.37 -16.32
N ALA A 232 11.08 11.20 -15.91
CA ALA A 232 9.69 11.09 -15.52
C ALA A 232 9.37 11.92 -14.27
N ALA A 233 10.32 12.07 -13.36
CA ALA A 233 10.17 12.89 -12.14
C ALA A 233 10.06 14.39 -12.45
N LEU A 234 10.51 14.84 -13.63
CA LEU A 234 10.43 16.24 -14.07
C LEU A 234 9.17 16.54 -14.90
N ARG A 235 8.33 15.55 -15.19
CA ARG A 235 7.06 15.78 -15.91
C ARG A 235 6.02 16.37 -14.97
N PRO A 236 5.37 17.50 -15.32
CA PRO A 236 4.25 18.01 -14.57
C PRO A 236 3.13 16.97 -14.52
N PRO A 237 2.43 16.79 -13.40
CA PRO A 237 1.26 15.93 -13.34
C PRO A 237 0.17 16.45 -14.29
N GLY A 238 -0.36 15.58 -15.16
CA GLY A 238 -1.51 15.86 -16.00
C GLY A 238 -1.25 16.25 -17.46
N LEU A 239 -0.03 16.18 -17.98
CA LEU A 239 0.18 16.26 -19.43
C LEU A 239 0.07 14.86 -20.05
N PRO A 240 -0.89 14.63 -20.97
CA PRO A 240 -0.92 13.41 -21.78
C PRO A 240 0.34 13.36 -22.64
N GLY A 241 1.01 12.20 -22.65
CA GLY A 241 2.14 11.93 -23.53
C GLY A 241 1.68 11.47 -24.91
#